data_ce0fe7e248b15c33899baeff032aca4a
#
_entry.id   ce0fe7e248b15c33899baeff032aca4a
#
_cell.length_a   1.000
_cell.length_b   1.000
_cell.length_c   1.000
_cell.angle_alpha   90.00
_cell.angle_beta   90.00
_cell.angle_gamma   90.00
#
_symmetry.space_group_name_H-M   'P 1'
#
loop_
_entity.id
_entity.type
_entity.pdbx_description
1 polymer ?
#
loop_
_entity_poly.entity_id
_entity_poly.type
_entity_poly.pdbx_seq_one_letter_code
_entity_poly.pdbx_strand_id
1 'polypeptide(L)'
;VVSVRFKGSALGTINTFGDAKNHDERVAIHGSEGSLVFHLHKWGVKSLLLNDEPVKIPTSVKETTPDEVFFEWIRNGGQGYSPPDYALQVSRLSEAVYKAVSGKKPVRVAR
;
A
#
# COMPACT_ATOMS: atom_id res chain seq x y z
N VAL A 1 -1.51 15.62 1.64
CA VAL A 1 -0.40 14.88 2.28
C VAL A 1 -0.87 14.34 3.61
N VAL A 2 -0.63 13.06 3.86
CA VAL A 2 -0.90 12.41 5.15
C VAL A 2 0.42 11.88 5.70
N SER A 3 0.70 12.16 6.98
CA SER A 3 1.84 11.56 7.69
C SER A 3 1.33 10.57 8.73
N VAL A 4 1.92 9.39 8.74
CA VAL A 4 1.55 8.29 9.64
C VAL A 4 2.76 7.88 10.46
N ARG A 5 2.58 7.77 11.77
CA ARG A 5 3.56 7.16 12.66
C ARG A 5 3.10 5.75 13.03
N PHE A 6 3.91 4.78 12.68
CA PHE A 6 3.66 3.38 13.03
C PHE A 6 4.12 3.05 14.44
N LYS A 7 3.60 1.96 14.98
CA LYS A 7 4.09 1.35 16.20
C LYS A 7 5.53 0.87 15.95
N GLY A 8 6.49 1.28 16.77
CA GLY A 8 7.91 0.97 16.54
C GLY A 8 8.72 2.07 15.85
N SER A 9 8.20 3.32 15.83
CA SER A 9 8.86 4.55 15.35
C SER A 9 9.02 4.72 13.83
N ALA A 10 8.63 3.78 13.00
CA ALA A 10 8.60 3.99 11.56
C ALA A 10 7.64 5.14 11.19
N LEU A 11 8.00 5.92 10.19
CA LEU A 11 7.19 7.00 9.64
C LEU A 11 6.83 6.70 8.20
N GLY A 12 5.63 7.06 7.81
CA GLY A 12 5.19 6.99 6.42
C GLY A 12 4.51 8.27 5.99
N THR A 13 4.57 8.55 4.69
CA THR A 13 3.83 9.65 4.08
C THR A 13 3.05 9.15 2.88
N ILE A 14 1.85 9.66 2.70
CA ILE A 14 1.01 9.42 1.53
C ILE A 14 0.75 10.77 0.89
N ASN A 15 1.15 10.90 -0.37
CA ASN A 15 0.91 12.09 -1.18
C ASN A 15 -0.03 11.70 -2.34
N THR A 16 -1.09 12.47 -2.53
CA THR A 16 -2.04 12.26 -3.63
C THR A 16 -2.29 13.59 -4.32
N PHE A 17 -2.25 13.58 -5.64
CA PHE A 17 -2.50 14.72 -6.51
C PHE A 17 -3.66 14.39 -7.43
N GLY A 18 -4.80 15.06 -7.28
CA GLY A 18 -6.03 14.76 -8.01
C GLY A 18 -6.08 15.32 -9.44
N ASP A 19 -5.22 16.29 -9.77
CA ASP A 19 -5.18 17.00 -11.06
C ASP A 19 -3.93 16.69 -11.90
N ALA A 20 -3.22 15.63 -11.54
CA ALA A 20 -2.04 15.20 -12.28
C ALA A 20 -2.44 14.72 -13.70
N LYS A 21 -1.76 15.25 -14.73
CA LYS A 21 -2.02 14.88 -16.14
C LYS A 21 -1.62 13.45 -16.44
N ASN A 22 -0.61 12.93 -15.76
CA ASN A 22 -0.08 11.59 -15.95
C ASN A 22 -0.26 10.76 -14.69
N HIS A 23 -0.60 9.49 -14.87
CA HIS A 23 -0.60 8.54 -13.79
C HIS A 23 0.85 8.21 -13.41
N ASP A 24 1.22 8.57 -12.19
CA ASP A 24 2.51 8.21 -11.58
C ASP A 24 2.24 7.72 -10.15
N GLU A 25 2.43 6.44 -9.94
CA GLU A 25 2.27 5.82 -8.64
C GLU A 25 3.60 5.20 -8.22
N ARG A 26 4.17 5.76 -7.15
CA ARG A 26 5.46 5.35 -6.62
C ARG A 26 5.34 4.98 -5.16
N VAL A 27 5.89 3.83 -4.80
CA VAL A 27 6.08 3.43 -3.40
C VAL A 27 7.57 3.31 -3.13
N ALA A 28 8.03 3.96 -2.06
CA ALA A 28 9.40 3.87 -1.58
C ALA A 28 9.40 3.41 -0.11
N ILE A 29 10.19 2.40 0.18
CA ILE A 29 10.39 1.85 1.53
C ILE A 29 11.88 1.96 1.85
N HIS A 30 12.21 2.68 2.91
CA HIS A 30 13.58 2.84 3.38
C HIS A 30 13.74 2.15 4.74
N GLY A 31 14.63 1.20 4.81
CA GLY A 31 14.98 0.45 6.01
C GLY A 31 16.44 0.65 6.39
N SER A 32 16.84 0.09 7.52
CA SER A 32 18.24 0.12 8.01
C SER A 32 19.21 -0.66 7.11
N GLU A 33 18.71 -1.62 6.35
CA GLU A 33 19.54 -2.49 5.49
C GLU A 33 19.46 -2.12 4.01
N GLY A 34 18.61 -1.18 3.64
CA GLY A 34 18.48 -0.73 2.25
C GLY A 34 17.15 -0.08 1.93
N SER A 35 16.99 0.23 0.65
CA SER A 35 15.79 0.87 0.12
C SER A 35 15.18 0.04 -1.00
N LEU A 36 13.85 -0.01 -1.03
CA LEU A 36 13.07 -0.61 -2.10
C LEU A 36 12.18 0.46 -2.70
N VAL A 37 12.27 0.65 -4.02
CA VAL A 37 11.43 1.59 -4.74
C VAL A 37 10.76 0.87 -5.90
N PHE A 38 9.45 0.98 -6.00
CA PHE A 38 8.73 0.46 -7.14
C PHE A 38 7.75 1.49 -7.71
N HIS A 39 7.69 1.51 -9.03
CA HIS A 39 6.76 2.30 -9.79
C HIS A 39 5.65 1.39 -10.30
N LEU A 40 4.43 1.80 -10.06
CA LEU A 40 3.25 1.13 -10.56
C LEU A 40 2.74 1.85 -11.81
N HIS A 41 2.21 1.10 -12.76
CA HIS A 41 1.51 1.64 -13.90
C HIS A 41 0.31 0.78 -14.23
N LYS A 42 -0.87 1.40 -14.24
CA LYS A 42 -2.14 0.67 -14.35
C LYS A 42 -2.25 -0.39 -13.24
N TRP A 43 -2.16 -1.66 -13.58
CA TRP A 43 -2.37 -2.79 -12.66
C TRP A 43 -1.10 -3.60 -12.42
N GLY A 44 0.07 -3.07 -12.75
CA GLY A 44 1.32 -3.82 -12.65
C GLY A 44 2.50 -2.99 -12.17
N VAL A 45 3.58 -3.69 -11.83
CA VAL A 45 4.86 -3.07 -11.47
C VAL A 45 5.64 -2.76 -12.75
N LYS A 46 5.87 -1.48 -13.01
CA LYS A 46 6.64 -1.01 -14.17
C LYS A 46 8.15 -1.16 -13.94
N SER A 47 8.62 -0.86 -12.75
CA SER A 47 10.02 -0.98 -12.38
C SER A 47 10.18 -1.23 -10.89
N LEU A 48 11.25 -1.94 -10.54
CA LEU A 48 11.64 -2.26 -9.18
C LEU A 48 13.12 -1.95 -9.00
N LEU A 49 13.46 -1.17 -7.98
CA LEU A 49 14.83 -0.85 -7.61
C LEU A 49 15.09 -1.32 -6.18
N LEU A 50 16.22 -1.96 -5.98
CA LEU A 50 16.76 -2.28 -4.66
C LEU A 50 18.09 -1.54 -4.50
N ASN A 51 18.17 -0.65 -3.52
CA ASN A 51 19.33 0.22 -3.32
C ASN A 51 19.74 0.99 -4.60
N ASP A 52 18.74 1.54 -5.29
CA ASP A 52 18.85 2.25 -6.56
C ASP A 52 19.27 1.40 -7.77
N GLU A 53 19.53 0.10 -7.58
CA GLU A 53 19.86 -0.82 -8.67
C GLU A 53 18.61 -1.53 -9.19
N PRO A 54 18.44 -1.63 -10.52
CA PRO A 54 17.32 -2.33 -11.12
C PRO A 54 17.28 -3.82 -10.75
N VAL A 55 16.13 -4.29 -10.31
CA VAL A 55 15.90 -5.70 -9.99
C VAL A 55 14.89 -6.28 -10.97
N LYS A 56 15.16 -7.48 -11.44
CA LYS A 56 14.24 -8.21 -12.30
C LYS A 56 12.97 -8.55 -11.54
N ILE A 57 11.83 -8.12 -12.07
CA ILE A 57 10.52 -8.46 -11.50
C ILE A 57 10.29 -9.96 -11.70
N PRO A 58 10.01 -10.72 -10.63
CA PRO A 58 9.71 -12.14 -10.76
C PRO A 58 8.48 -12.37 -11.65
N THR A 59 8.63 -13.16 -12.70
CA THR A 59 7.53 -13.52 -13.60
C THR A 59 6.82 -14.81 -13.19
N SER A 60 7.24 -15.43 -12.10
CA SER A 60 6.71 -16.71 -11.62
C SER A 60 5.38 -16.60 -10.86
N VAL A 61 4.92 -15.40 -10.58
CA VAL A 61 3.62 -15.20 -9.94
C VAL A 61 2.54 -15.33 -11.00
N LYS A 62 1.69 -16.35 -10.86
CA LYS A 62 0.50 -16.52 -11.72
C LYS A 62 -0.38 -15.28 -11.57
N GLU A 63 -0.68 -14.62 -12.67
CA GLU A 63 -1.68 -13.55 -12.68
C GLU A 63 -3.04 -14.15 -12.30
N THR A 64 -3.69 -13.56 -11.33
CA THR A 64 -5.01 -13.95 -10.86
C THR A 64 -5.89 -12.71 -10.78
N THR A 65 -7.17 -12.89 -11.05
CA THR A 65 -8.16 -11.83 -10.82
C THR A 65 -8.65 -11.87 -9.37
N PRO A 66 -9.16 -10.75 -8.84
CA PRO A 66 -9.79 -10.73 -7.51
C PRO A 66 -10.90 -11.78 -7.36
N ASP A 67 -11.67 -12.02 -8.42
CA ASP A 67 -12.75 -12.99 -8.43
C ASP A 67 -12.24 -14.44 -8.32
N GLU A 68 -11.17 -14.78 -9.06
CA GLU A 68 -10.53 -16.10 -8.96
C GLU A 68 -10.01 -16.36 -7.55
N VAL A 69 -9.32 -15.37 -6.95
CA VAL A 69 -8.82 -15.45 -5.58
C VAL A 69 -9.96 -15.62 -4.59
N PHE A 70 -11.08 -14.91 -4.76
CA PHE A 70 -12.25 -15.00 -3.91
C PHE A 70 -12.91 -16.39 -3.99
N PHE A 71 -13.10 -16.94 -5.20
CA PHE A 71 -13.66 -18.28 -5.40
C PHE A 71 -12.74 -19.37 -4.86
N GLU A 72 -11.43 -19.22 -5.03
CA GLU A 72 -10.47 -20.17 -4.48
C GLU A 72 -10.49 -20.17 -2.95
N TRP A 73 -10.64 -18.99 -2.35
CA TRP A 73 -10.82 -18.86 -0.91
C TRP A 73 -12.09 -19.52 -0.39
N ILE A 74 -13.22 -19.37 -1.08
CA ILE A 74 -14.48 -20.04 -0.73
C ILE A 74 -14.34 -21.57 -0.80
N ARG A 75 -13.67 -22.07 -1.83
CA ARG A 75 -13.55 -23.53 -2.08
C ARG A 75 -12.56 -24.23 -1.15
N ASN A 76 -11.41 -23.61 -0.93
CA ASN A 76 -10.27 -24.26 -0.29
C ASN A 76 -10.03 -23.77 1.13
N GLY A 77 -10.79 -22.77 1.60
CA GLY A 77 -10.49 -22.05 2.83
C GLY A 77 -9.22 -21.22 2.71
N GLY A 78 -8.88 -20.52 3.76
CA GLY A 78 -7.69 -19.68 3.82
C GLY A 78 -7.98 -18.20 3.79
N GLN A 79 -6.92 -17.39 3.74
CA GLN A 79 -7.02 -15.95 3.62
C GLN A 79 -6.41 -15.53 2.28
N GLY A 80 -7.19 -14.86 1.45
CA GLY A 80 -6.67 -14.26 0.21
C GLY A 80 -5.63 -13.17 0.49
N TYR A 81 -5.04 -12.62 -0.56
CA TYR A 81 -4.04 -11.54 -0.47
C TYR A 81 -4.55 -10.26 0.21
N SER A 82 -5.86 -10.08 0.27
CA SER A 82 -6.52 -8.91 0.87
C SER A 82 -7.64 -9.35 1.83
N PRO A 83 -7.31 -9.87 3.01
CA PRO A 83 -8.31 -10.28 3.97
C PRO A 83 -9.15 -9.08 4.44
N PRO A 84 -10.41 -9.30 4.87
CA PRO A 84 -11.31 -8.24 5.33
C PRO A 84 -10.72 -7.34 6.41
N ASP A 85 -9.86 -7.87 7.27
CA ASP A 85 -9.18 -7.10 8.31
C ASP A 85 -8.30 -5.98 7.74
N TYR A 86 -7.69 -6.18 6.57
CA TYR A 86 -6.90 -5.12 5.91
C TYR A 86 -7.81 -4.02 5.39
N ALA A 87 -8.94 -4.36 4.80
CA ALA A 87 -9.93 -3.37 4.37
C ALA A 87 -10.46 -2.55 5.56
N LEU A 88 -10.70 -3.20 6.71
CA LEU A 88 -11.08 -2.52 7.92
C LEU A 88 -9.99 -1.58 8.45
N GLN A 89 -8.71 -1.98 8.39
CA GLN A 89 -7.60 -1.12 8.78
C GLN A 89 -7.46 0.10 7.87
N VAL A 90 -7.65 -0.06 6.56
CA VAL A 90 -7.65 1.05 5.60
C VAL A 90 -8.79 2.02 5.90
N SER A 91 -9.99 1.51 6.18
CA SER A 91 -11.14 2.34 6.55
C SER A 91 -10.91 3.13 7.84
N ARG A 92 -10.34 2.50 8.85
CA ARG A 92 -9.98 3.15 10.12
C ARG A 92 -8.91 4.23 9.93
N LEU A 93 -7.91 3.98 9.08
CA LEU A 93 -6.91 4.98 8.74
C LEU A 93 -7.56 6.18 8.04
N SER A 94 -8.43 5.94 7.06
CA SER A 94 -9.15 7.00 6.35
C SER A 94 -10.01 7.84 7.30
N GLU A 95 -10.73 7.20 8.22
CA GLU A 95 -11.52 7.91 9.25
C GLU A 95 -10.61 8.77 10.16
N ALA A 96 -9.47 8.24 10.59
CA ALA A 96 -8.52 8.98 11.39
C ALA A 96 -7.93 10.19 10.65
N VAL A 97 -7.70 10.08 9.35
CA VAL A 97 -7.27 11.21 8.49
C VAL A 97 -8.32 12.30 8.47
N TYR A 98 -9.60 11.99 8.24
CA TYR A 98 -10.67 12.99 8.28
C TYR A 98 -10.79 13.67 9.65
N LYS A 99 -10.71 12.91 10.74
CA LYS A 99 -10.70 13.45 12.10
C LYS A 99 -9.50 14.35 12.36
N ALA A 100 -8.32 13.99 11.87
CA ALA A 100 -7.10 14.79 12.02
C ALA A 100 -7.19 16.13 11.26
N VAL A 101 -7.73 16.12 10.04
CA VAL A 101 -7.96 17.33 9.25
C VAL A 101 -8.95 18.26 9.97
N SER A 102 -10.10 17.74 10.39
CA SER A 102 -11.14 18.54 11.06
C SER A 102 -10.68 19.09 12.42
N GLY A 103 -9.96 18.27 13.18
CA GLY A 103 -9.46 18.65 14.51
C GLY A 103 -8.12 19.40 14.50
N LYS A 104 -7.45 19.50 13.34
CA LYS A 104 -6.11 20.09 13.19
C LYS A 104 -5.09 19.54 14.19
N LYS A 105 -5.17 18.27 14.49
CA LYS A 105 -4.29 17.57 15.45
C LYS A 105 -4.11 16.09 15.07
N PRO A 106 -3.00 15.46 15.51
CA PRO A 106 -2.81 14.03 15.33
C PRO A 106 -3.94 13.21 15.95
N VAL A 107 -4.36 12.16 15.26
CA VAL A 107 -5.40 11.24 15.71
C VAL A 107 -4.85 9.82 15.71
N ARG A 108 -5.14 9.08 16.77
CA ARG A 108 -4.77 7.67 16.86
C ARG A 108 -5.74 6.84 16.01
N VAL A 109 -5.18 5.99 15.13
CA VAL A 109 -5.99 5.01 14.39
C VAL A 109 -6.54 3.97 15.37
N ALA A 110 -7.85 3.71 15.32
CA ALA A 110 -8.50 2.68 16.15
C ALA A 110 -7.91 1.29 15.81
N ARG A 111 -7.93 0.40 16.80
CA ARG A 111 -7.55 -1.01 16.63
C ARG A 111 -8.76 -1.85 16.23
#